data_18cce7c05a4ec00e86d45ed229aec9d7
#
_entry.id   18cce7c05a4ec00e86d45ed229aec9d7
#
_cell.length_a   1.000
_cell.length_b   1.000
_cell.length_c   1.000
_cell.angle_alpha   90.00
_cell.angle_beta   90.00
_cell.angle_gamma   90.00
#
_symmetry.space_group_name_H-M   'P 1'
#
loop_
_entity.id
_entity.type
_entity.pdbx_description
1 polymer ?
#
loop_
_entity_poly.entity_id
_entity_poly.type
_entity_poly.pdbx_seq_one_letter_code
_entity_poly.pdbx_strand_id
1 'polypeptide(L)' 'MMAADKAEQAVNVEQWQAINERDGHFDGQFYYADRNTQLYCKPSCPTHIPKFNHVCIFSSVQAAEAHGYSPCRKCRPNGK' A
#
# COMPACT_ATOMS: atom_id res chain seq x y z
N MET A 1 -7.94 -18.63 13.25
CA MET A 1 -7.93 -18.21 12.83
C MET A 1 -7.82 -17.45 12.05
N MET A 2 -7.73 -17.08 11.67
CA MET A 2 -7.87 -16.50 10.93
C MET A 2 -7.07 -15.95 10.00
N ALA A 3 -6.87 -15.92 9.14
CA ALA A 3 -6.20 -15.54 7.92
C ALA A 3 -6.20 -14.05 7.75
N ALA A 4 -5.94 -13.41 8.80
CA ALA A 4 -6.00 -11.96 8.84
C ALA A 4 -4.92 -11.31 8.00
N ASP A 5 -3.87 -12.05 7.72
CA ASP A 5 -2.73 -11.51 6.98
C ASP A 5 -3.08 -11.14 5.54
N LYS A 6 -4.22 -11.59 5.03
CA LYS A 6 -4.65 -11.23 3.69
C LYS A 6 -5.69 -10.13 3.67
N ALA A 7 -6.10 -9.68 4.85
CA ALA A 7 -7.12 -8.65 4.94
C ALA A 7 -6.51 -7.28 4.80
N GLU A 8 -7.35 -6.34 4.40
CA GLU A 8 -6.99 -4.93 4.42
C GLU A 8 -6.69 -4.53 5.86
N GLN A 9 -5.60 -3.81 6.06
CA GLN A 9 -5.14 -3.41 7.38
C GLN A 9 -5.10 -1.90 7.49
N ALA A 10 -5.35 -1.39 8.69
CA ALA A 10 -5.19 0.02 8.96
C ALA A 10 -3.69 0.35 9.01
N VAL A 11 -3.34 1.52 8.50
CA VAL A 11 -1.95 1.97 8.51
C VAL A 11 -1.54 2.31 9.94
N ASN A 12 -0.35 1.85 10.36
CA ASN A 12 0.18 2.22 11.67
C ASN A 12 1.15 3.39 11.53
N VAL A 13 1.62 3.91 12.66
CA VAL A 13 2.48 5.10 12.67
C VAL A 13 3.76 4.88 11.89
N GLU A 14 4.40 3.74 12.08
CA GLU A 14 5.65 3.45 11.40
C GLU A 14 5.45 3.36 9.88
N GLN A 15 4.40 2.69 9.47
CA GLN A 15 4.08 2.57 8.05
C GLN A 15 3.74 3.93 7.45
N TRP A 16 2.97 4.72 8.17
CA TRP A 16 2.59 6.06 7.70
C TRP A 16 3.81 6.95 7.54
N GLN A 17 4.73 6.86 8.49
CA GLN A 17 5.97 7.61 8.42
C GLN A 17 6.79 7.20 7.20
N ALA A 18 6.90 5.88 6.96
CA ALA A 18 7.63 5.37 5.81
C ALA A 18 7.03 5.87 4.50
N ILE A 19 5.71 5.92 4.42
CA ILE A 19 5.02 6.42 3.22
C ILE A 19 5.35 7.90 3.00
N ASN A 20 5.28 8.68 4.06
CA ASN A 20 5.54 10.12 3.96
C ASN A 20 6.98 10.43 3.60
N GLU A 21 7.90 9.59 4.05
CA GLU A 21 9.31 9.74 3.73
C GLU A 21 9.69 9.07 2.42
N ARG A 22 8.76 8.35 1.83
CA ARG A 22 8.99 7.58 0.62
C ARG A 22 10.19 6.65 0.77
N ASP A 23 10.19 5.93 1.89
CA ASP A 23 11.33 5.13 2.31
C ASP A 23 11.38 3.81 1.56
N GLY A 24 12.36 3.69 0.67
CA GLY A 24 12.50 2.48 -0.14
C GLY A 24 12.92 1.24 0.63
N HIS A 25 13.37 1.40 1.88
CA HIS A 25 13.70 0.26 2.70
C HIS A 25 12.51 -0.66 2.95
N PHE A 26 11.31 -0.10 2.88
CA PHE A 26 10.11 -0.87 3.12
C PHE A 26 9.48 -1.43 1.86
N ASP A 27 10.07 -1.16 0.69
CA ASP A 27 9.57 -1.71 -0.55
C ASP A 27 9.64 -3.23 -0.49
N GLY A 28 8.52 -3.88 -0.80
CA GLY A 28 8.43 -5.32 -0.72
C GLY A 28 7.97 -5.85 0.61
N GLN A 29 7.96 -5.01 1.65
CA GLN A 29 7.48 -5.44 2.96
C GLN A 29 6.00 -5.17 3.16
N PHE A 30 5.53 -4.08 2.61
CA PHE A 30 4.10 -3.80 2.60
C PHE A 30 3.79 -2.89 1.43
N TYR A 31 2.50 -2.74 1.15
CA TYR A 31 2.01 -1.85 0.11
C TYR A 31 0.88 -1.04 0.68
N TYR A 32 0.81 0.23 0.30
CA TYR A 32 -0.30 1.06 0.77
C TYR A 32 -1.24 1.32 -0.40
N ALA A 33 -2.50 1.49 -0.09
CA ALA A 33 -3.51 1.73 -1.09
C ALA A 33 -4.37 2.91 -0.70
N ASP A 34 -4.86 3.60 -1.71
CA ASP A 34 -5.77 4.73 -1.54
C ASP A 34 -7.18 4.24 -1.84
N ARG A 35 -8.05 4.22 -0.82
CA ARG A 35 -9.43 3.77 -1.00
C ARG A 35 -10.19 4.63 -1.98
N ASN A 36 -9.79 5.89 -2.13
CA ASN A 36 -10.46 6.81 -3.01
C ASN A 36 -10.21 6.50 -4.49
N THR A 37 -8.95 6.19 -4.83
CA THR A 37 -8.58 5.88 -6.21
C THR A 37 -8.55 4.40 -6.51
N GLN A 38 -8.51 3.58 -5.47
CA GLN A 38 -8.39 2.12 -5.56
C GLN A 38 -7.10 1.68 -6.25
N LEU A 39 -6.04 2.43 -5.98
CA LEU A 39 -4.70 2.09 -6.46
C LEU A 39 -3.82 1.73 -5.27
N TYR A 40 -2.95 0.73 -5.46
CA TYR A 40 -1.98 0.38 -4.43
C TYR A 40 -0.58 0.72 -4.93
N CYS A 41 0.27 1.09 -3.98
CA CYS A 41 1.61 1.59 -4.28
C CYS A 41 2.61 1.02 -3.31
N LYS A 42 3.89 1.01 -3.70
CA LYS A 42 4.94 0.69 -2.75
C LYS A 42 5.30 1.93 -1.94
N PRO A 43 5.91 1.78 -0.76
CA PRO A 43 6.18 2.93 0.11
C PRO A 43 6.97 4.05 -0.53
N SER A 44 7.87 3.73 -1.44
CA SER A 44 8.71 4.75 -2.09
C SER A 44 8.04 5.43 -3.28
N CYS A 45 6.78 5.14 -3.53
CA CYS A 45 6.08 5.70 -4.69
C CYS A 45 6.12 7.23 -4.67
N PRO A 46 6.52 7.86 -5.79
CA PRO A 46 6.64 9.32 -5.83
C PRO A 46 5.34 10.07 -6.05
N THR A 47 4.23 9.35 -6.14
CA THR A 47 2.95 10.00 -6.39
C THR A 47 2.43 10.71 -5.14
N HIS A 48 1.33 11.43 -5.32
CA HIS A 48 0.67 12.13 -4.23
C HIS A 48 0.29 11.15 -3.11
N ILE A 49 0.63 11.52 -1.88
CA ILE A 49 0.32 10.70 -0.72
C ILE A 49 -1.14 10.93 -0.34
N PRO A 50 -1.94 9.87 -0.21
CA PRO A 50 -3.35 10.03 0.15
C PRO A 50 -3.49 10.47 1.60
N LYS A 51 -4.70 10.90 1.95
CA LYS A 51 -4.98 11.27 3.32
C LYS A 51 -4.93 10.05 4.22
N PHE A 52 -4.52 10.26 5.46
CA PHE A 52 -4.35 9.18 6.42
C PHE A 52 -5.58 8.27 6.50
N ASN A 53 -6.77 8.85 6.53
CA ASN A 53 -7.98 8.07 6.69
C ASN A 53 -8.42 7.36 5.42
N HIS A 54 -7.73 7.60 4.31
CA HIS A 54 -8.01 6.88 3.06
C HIS A 54 -7.02 5.76 2.80
N VAL A 55 -6.00 5.63 3.63
CA VAL A 55 -4.91 4.67 3.41
C VAL A 55 -5.24 3.34 4.07
N CYS A 56 -5.00 2.27 3.36
CA CYS A 56 -5.01 0.93 3.93
C CYS A 56 -3.74 0.20 3.51
N ILE A 57 -3.42 -0.84 4.25
CA ILE A 57 -2.14 -1.55 4.09
C ILE A 57 -2.42 -2.98 3.68
N PHE A 58 -1.61 -3.48 2.76
CA PHE A 58 -1.63 -4.88 2.35
C PHE A 58 -0.23 -5.44 2.48
N SER A 59 -0.15 -6.71 2.84
CA SER A 59 1.14 -7.37 3.02
C SER A 59 1.72 -7.86 1.69
N SER A 60 0.93 -7.92 0.64
CA SER A 60 1.39 -8.39 -0.65
C SER A 60 0.56 -7.80 -1.78
N VAL A 61 1.13 -7.89 -2.99
CA VAL A 61 0.44 -7.47 -4.20
C VAL A 61 -0.84 -8.30 -4.38
N GLN A 62 -0.75 -9.59 -4.12
CA GLN A 62 -1.91 -10.46 -4.28
C GLN A 62 -3.05 -10.06 -3.36
N ALA A 63 -2.73 -9.67 -2.13
CA ALA A 63 -3.75 -9.26 -1.19
C ALA A 63 -4.46 -7.99 -1.67
N ALA A 64 -3.70 -7.03 -2.17
CA ALA A 64 -4.28 -5.79 -2.68
C ALA A 64 -5.18 -6.06 -3.88
N GLU A 65 -4.73 -6.87 -4.80
CA GLU A 65 -5.51 -7.17 -5.99
C GLU A 65 -6.75 -7.98 -5.68
N ALA A 66 -6.66 -8.85 -4.67
CA ALA A 66 -7.82 -9.62 -4.24
C ALA A 66 -8.91 -8.73 -3.66
N HIS A 67 -8.54 -7.56 -3.16
CA HIS A 67 -9.50 -6.59 -2.65
C HIS A 67 -9.96 -5.59 -3.70
N GLY A 68 -9.59 -5.79 -4.95
CA GLY A 68 -10.08 -4.94 -6.03
C GLY A 68 -9.24 -3.72 -6.33
N TYR A 69 -8.04 -3.65 -5.76
CA TYR A 69 -7.15 -2.54 -6.03
C TYR A 69 -6.28 -2.83 -7.26
N SER A 70 -5.91 -1.76 -7.95
CA SER A 70 -5.07 -1.86 -9.13
C SER A 70 -3.69 -1.28 -8.85
N PRO A 71 -2.65 -1.73 -9.56
CA PRO A 71 -1.31 -1.19 -9.33
C PRO A 71 -1.17 0.24 -9.81
N CYS A 72 -0.45 1.03 -9.02
CA CYS A 72 -0.13 2.39 -9.41
C CYS A 72 0.76 2.35 -10.65
N ARG A 73 0.47 3.23 -11.61
CA ARG A 73 1.21 3.23 -12.86
C ARG A 73 2.59 3.85 -12.74
N LYS A 74 2.79 4.68 -11.73
CA LYS A 74 4.08 5.36 -11.57
C LYS A 74 5.12 4.48 -10.93
N CYS A 75 4.77 3.80 -9.84
CA CYS A 75 5.74 2.98 -9.15
C CYS A 75 5.70 1.52 -9.54
N ARG A 76 4.62 1.10 -10.19
CA ARG A 76 4.46 -0.28 -10.65
C ARG A 76 4.82 -1.28 -9.57
N PRO A 77 4.08 -1.30 -8.46
CA PRO A 77 4.47 -2.13 -7.32
C PRO A 77 4.44 -3.62 -7.63
N ASN A 78 3.76 -4.02 -8.69
CA ASN A 78 3.73 -5.42 -9.10
C ASN A 78 4.86 -5.77 -10.07
N GLY A 79 5.78 -4.86 -10.30
CA GLY A 79 6.95 -5.14 -11.11
C GLY A 79 6.76 -5.06 -12.62
N LYS A 80 5.66 -4.48 -13.08
CA LYS A 80 5.38 -4.45 -14.51
C LYS A 80 5.27 -3.08 -15.11
#